data_c794ea8d45420fc489a71eb652e1d1ba
#
_entry.id   c794ea8d45420fc489a71eb652e1d1ba
#
_cell.length_a   1.000
_cell.length_b   1.000
_cell.length_c   1.000
_cell.angle_alpha   90.00
_cell.angle_beta   90.00
_cell.angle_gamma   90.00
#
_symmetry.space_group_name_H-M   'P 1'
#
loop_
_entity.id
_entity.type
_entity.pdbx_description
1 polymer ?
#
loop_
_entity_poly.entity_id
_entity_poly.type
_entity_poly.pdbx_seq_one_letter_code
_entity_poly.pdbx_strand_id
1 'polypeptide(L)'
;GTGSLVMMEAMRILKKIYPNPKRTIMVGHWGSEEQGLNGSRAFVEDFPKIVENTQAVFNQDNGTGRVVNINGQGFLNSYDYLSDWLSEVPQDVKKHIKTDFPGNPGGGGTDHASFVAAGVPAFNLSALDWAYWNYTWHTNLDTHDKIVFDDLRNNVILTAILAFKASEDEDKASREKRVMPERVKNPRTGKMMRSRGWPSIRKPNRDGTGSK
;
A
#
# COMPACT_ATOMS: atom_id res chain seq x y z
N GLY A 1 -12.48 4.00 -7.32
CA GLY A 1 -11.98 3.87 -8.71
C GLY A 1 -10.68 4.64 -8.98
N THR A 2 -10.35 5.70 -8.22
CA THR A 2 -9.18 6.56 -8.50
C THR A 2 -7.85 5.82 -8.34
N GLY A 3 -7.68 4.98 -7.32
CA GLY A 3 -6.49 4.15 -7.15
C GLY A 3 -6.25 3.22 -8.34
N SER A 4 -7.31 2.60 -8.86
CA SER A 4 -7.22 1.77 -10.07
C SER A 4 -6.76 2.57 -11.28
N LEU A 5 -7.29 3.79 -11.49
CA LEU A 5 -6.85 4.68 -12.56
C LEU A 5 -5.39 5.09 -12.43
N VAL A 6 -4.92 5.40 -11.21
CA VAL A 6 -3.51 5.72 -10.94
C VAL A 6 -2.61 4.57 -11.36
N MET A 7 -2.93 3.34 -10.96
CA MET A 7 -2.11 2.17 -11.27
C MET A 7 -2.11 1.85 -12.76
N MET A 8 -3.26 1.95 -13.42
CA MET A 8 -3.37 1.75 -14.88
C MET A 8 -2.54 2.79 -15.65
N GLU A 9 -2.65 4.07 -15.29
CA GLU A 9 -1.95 5.14 -15.98
C GLU A 9 -0.44 5.11 -15.72
N ALA A 10 -0.02 4.83 -14.48
CA ALA A 10 1.40 4.62 -14.17
C ALA A 10 1.99 3.47 -15.00
N MET A 11 1.28 2.35 -15.11
CA MET A 11 1.72 1.22 -15.96
C MET A 11 1.75 1.59 -17.44
N ARG A 12 0.76 2.34 -17.95
CA ARG A 12 0.74 2.80 -19.34
C ARG A 12 1.96 3.66 -19.66
N ILE A 13 2.30 4.58 -18.76
CA ILE A 13 3.48 5.43 -18.90
C ILE A 13 4.75 4.58 -18.88
N LEU A 14 4.92 3.74 -17.86
CA LEU A 14 6.09 2.87 -17.71
C LEU A 14 6.27 1.99 -18.93
N LYS A 15 5.22 1.33 -19.42
CA LYS A 15 5.30 0.49 -20.62
C LYS A 15 5.78 1.26 -21.86
N LYS A 16 5.43 2.55 -21.96
CA LYS A 16 5.81 3.40 -23.10
C LYS A 16 7.27 3.86 -23.02
N ILE A 17 7.73 4.28 -21.84
CA ILE A 17 9.07 4.92 -21.69
C ILE A 17 10.12 3.98 -21.12
N TYR A 18 9.71 2.88 -20.50
CA TYR A 18 10.57 1.91 -19.84
C TYR A 18 10.12 0.47 -20.13
N PRO A 19 10.24 0.00 -21.40
CA PRO A 19 9.65 -1.27 -21.86
C PRO A 19 10.37 -2.52 -21.32
N ASN A 20 11.61 -2.39 -20.86
CA ASN A 20 12.45 -3.50 -20.42
C ASN A 20 12.94 -3.30 -18.97
N PRO A 21 12.06 -3.41 -17.97
CA PRO A 21 12.43 -3.25 -16.57
C PRO A 21 13.35 -4.41 -16.11
N LYS A 22 14.31 -4.12 -15.21
CA LYS A 22 15.15 -5.16 -14.59
C LYS A 22 14.32 -6.16 -13.80
N ARG A 23 13.27 -5.69 -13.12
CA ARG A 23 12.26 -6.55 -12.45
C ARG A 23 10.91 -6.36 -13.10
N THR A 24 10.14 -7.43 -13.19
CA THR A 24 8.77 -7.37 -13.69
C THR A 24 7.92 -6.42 -12.84
N ILE A 25 7.28 -5.45 -13.50
CA ILE A 25 6.32 -4.55 -12.86
C ILE A 25 4.92 -5.10 -13.13
N MET A 26 4.16 -5.31 -12.08
CA MET A 26 2.80 -5.83 -12.13
C MET A 26 1.79 -4.83 -11.57
N VAL A 27 0.61 -4.75 -12.16
CA VAL A 27 -0.55 -4.05 -11.58
C VAL A 27 -1.56 -5.10 -11.13
N GLY A 28 -1.99 -5.01 -9.87
CA GLY A 28 -3.06 -5.83 -9.32
C GLY A 28 -4.32 -5.00 -9.09
N HIS A 29 -5.44 -5.45 -9.63
CA HIS A 29 -6.78 -4.95 -9.33
C HIS A 29 -7.53 -6.04 -8.59
N TRP A 30 -7.68 -5.88 -7.28
CA TRP A 30 -8.18 -6.92 -6.41
C TRP A 30 -9.71 -6.90 -6.35
N GLY A 31 -10.33 -8.05 -6.49
CA GLY A 31 -11.76 -8.24 -6.24
C GLY A 31 -12.04 -8.54 -4.77
N SER A 32 -13.27 -8.24 -4.34
CA SER A 32 -13.76 -8.58 -2.98
C SER A 32 -12.88 -8.00 -1.85
N GLU A 33 -12.40 -6.77 -2.01
CA GLU A 33 -11.67 -6.07 -0.96
C GLU A 33 -12.59 -5.85 0.23
N GLU A 34 -13.79 -5.32 0.01
CA GLU A 34 -14.82 -5.03 1.01
C GLU A 34 -15.33 -6.26 1.77
N GLN A 35 -15.17 -7.44 1.21
CA GLN A 35 -15.48 -8.71 1.86
C GLN A 35 -14.27 -9.30 2.61
N GLY A 36 -13.27 -8.50 2.88
CA GLY A 36 -12.11 -8.84 3.70
C GLY A 36 -10.86 -9.17 2.90
N LEU A 37 -10.52 -8.38 1.89
CA LEU A 37 -9.28 -8.45 1.11
C LEU A 37 -9.13 -9.80 0.36
N ASN A 38 -10.24 -10.40 -0.10
CA ASN A 38 -10.22 -11.77 -0.62
C ASN A 38 -9.32 -11.92 -1.85
N GLY A 39 -9.34 -10.95 -2.78
CA GLY A 39 -8.53 -11.02 -3.99
C GLY A 39 -7.02 -11.00 -3.69
N SER A 40 -6.56 -10.06 -2.87
CA SER A 40 -5.14 -9.99 -2.51
C SER A 40 -4.68 -11.16 -1.65
N ARG A 41 -5.55 -11.68 -0.75
CA ARG A 41 -5.25 -12.89 0.02
C ARG A 41 -5.14 -14.12 -0.86
N ALA A 42 -6.06 -14.25 -1.84
CA ALA A 42 -6.00 -15.34 -2.80
C ALA A 42 -4.71 -15.28 -3.63
N PHE A 43 -4.33 -14.10 -4.08
CA PHE A 43 -3.06 -13.92 -4.80
C PHE A 43 -1.85 -14.35 -3.96
N VAL A 44 -1.80 -13.94 -2.69
CA VAL A 44 -0.72 -14.33 -1.77
C VAL A 44 -0.66 -15.85 -1.55
N GLU A 45 -1.81 -16.51 -1.46
CA GLU A 45 -1.91 -17.97 -1.29
C GLU A 45 -1.56 -18.73 -2.58
N ASP A 46 -2.06 -18.28 -3.73
CA ASP A 46 -1.97 -19.00 -5.00
C ASP A 46 -0.60 -18.79 -5.70
N PHE A 47 0.07 -17.67 -5.43
CA PHE A 47 1.33 -17.32 -6.10
C PHE A 47 2.49 -17.09 -5.12
N PRO A 48 2.81 -18.05 -4.23
CA PRO A 48 3.81 -17.86 -3.19
C PRO A 48 5.21 -17.53 -3.73
N LYS A 49 5.58 -18.08 -4.88
CA LYS A 49 6.87 -17.77 -5.53
C LYS A 49 6.97 -16.33 -6.01
N ILE A 50 5.88 -15.76 -6.52
CA ILE A 50 5.83 -14.35 -6.90
C ILE A 50 5.95 -13.49 -5.65
N VAL A 51 5.18 -13.80 -4.61
CA VAL A 51 5.18 -13.08 -3.32
C VAL A 51 6.57 -13.12 -2.68
N GLU A 52 7.24 -14.26 -2.68
CA GLU A 52 8.61 -14.42 -2.16
C GLU A 52 9.61 -13.53 -2.91
N ASN A 53 9.44 -13.38 -4.22
CA ASN A 53 10.34 -12.60 -5.07
C ASN A 53 9.90 -11.14 -5.28
N THR A 54 8.77 -10.72 -4.70
CA THR A 54 8.30 -9.34 -4.81
C THR A 54 9.27 -8.38 -4.10
N GLN A 55 9.71 -7.34 -4.80
CA GLN A 55 10.59 -6.29 -4.30
C GLN A 55 9.85 -5.35 -3.37
N ALA A 56 8.74 -4.81 -3.84
CA ALA A 56 7.86 -3.92 -3.10
C ALA A 56 6.45 -3.92 -3.68
N VAL A 57 5.47 -3.50 -2.89
CA VAL A 57 4.09 -3.26 -3.32
C VAL A 57 3.71 -1.83 -2.95
N PHE A 58 3.16 -1.09 -3.90
CA PHE A 58 2.59 0.24 -3.70
C PHE A 58 1.09 0.15 -3.89
N ASN A 59 0.34 0.46 -2.84
CA ASN A 59 -1.12 0.37 -2.83
C ASN A 59 -1.73 1.75 -2.64
N GLN A 60 -2.69 2.11 -3.47
CA GLN A 60 -3.52 3.29 -3.26
C GLN A 60 -4.98 2.89 -3.37
N ASP A 61 -5.72 3.14 -2.32
CA ASP A 61 -7.12 2.75 -2.18
C ASP A 61 -8.02 3.96 -1.95
N ASN A 62 -7.70 4.80 -0.99
CA ASN A 62 -8.59 5.79 -0.42
C ASN A 62 -8.58 7.13 -1.16
N GLY A 63 -9.78 7.62 -1.49
CA GLY A 63 -10.03 9.01 -1.88
C GLY A 63 -9.43 9.44 -3.21
N THR A 64 -9.52 10.72 -3.49
CA THR A 64 -9.05 11.34 -4.73
C THR A 64 -7.88 12.30 -4.54
N GLY A 65 -7.49 12.54 -3.27
CA GLY A 65 -6.45 13.47 -2.91
C GLY A 65 -5.05 12.99 -3.28
N ARG A 66 -4.11 13.93 -3.31
CA ARG A 66 -2.68 13.61 -3.43
C ARG A 66 -2.21 12.76 -2.28
N VAL A 67 -1.23 11.91 -2.52
CA VAL A 67 -0.57 11.15 -1.45
C VAL A 67 0.13 12.11 -0.49
N VAL A 68 -0.14 11.97 0.80
CA VAL A 68 0.41 12.81 1.87
C VAL A 68 1.11 12.03 2.96
N ASN A 69 0.99 10.70 2.96
CA ASN A 69 1.68 9.86 3.93
C ASN A 69 2.08 8.50 3.34
N ILE A 70 3.29 8.07 3.67
CA ILE A 70 3.80 6.71 3.41
C ILE A 70 4.40 6.18 4.70
N ASN A 71 3.86 5.05 5.19
CA ASN A 71 4.34 4.38 6.40
C ASN A 71 5.20 3.17 6.02
N GLY A 72 6.33 3.00 6.71
CA GLY A 72 7.28 1.89 6.49
C GLY A 72 6.80 0.51 6.90
N GLN A 73 5.59 0.40 7.43
CA GLN A 73 4.90 -0.86 7.78
C GLN A 73 5.67 -1.75 8.76
N GLY A 74 6.56 -1.17 9.55
CA GLY A 74 7.37 -1.88 10.54
C GLY A 74 8.57 -2.62 9.96
N PHE A 75 8.90 -2.45 8.69
CA PHE A 75 10.14 -2.96 8.11
C PHE A 75 11.31 -2.06 8.52
N LEU A 76 12.30 -2.60 9.23
CA LEU A 76 13.36 -1.83 9.89
C LEU A 76 14.15 -0.94 8.92
N ASN A 77 14.50 -1.46 7.77
CA ASN A 77 15.33 -0.76 6.79
C ASN A 77 14.50 -0.08 5.68
N SER A 78 13.18 0.13 5.93
CA SER A 78 12.32 0.78 4.95
C SER A 78 12.73 2.23 4.65
N TYR A 79 13.37 2.89 5.60
CA TYR A 79 13.92 4.22 5.37
C TYR A 79 14.93 4.23 4.23
N ASP A 80 15.89 3.31 4.21
CA ASP A 80 17.02 3.33 3.29
C ASP A 80 16.54 3.28 1.84
N TYR A 81 15.80 2.24 1.47
CA TYR A 81 15.34 2.09 0.09
C TYR A 81 14.20 3.05 -0.30
N LEU A 82 13.24 3.34 0.60
CA LEU A 82 12.15 4.27 0.27
C LEU A 82 12.64 5.71 0.17
N SER A 83 13.59 6.14 0.98
CA SER A 83 14.12 7.51 0.86
C SER A 83 14.93 7.66 -0.43
N ASP A 84 15.68 6.64 -0.86
CA ASP A 84 16.36 6.66 -2.15
C ASP A 84 15.34 6.75 -3.31
N TRP A 85 14.33 5.88 -3.32
CA TRP A 85 13.32 5.93 -4.37
C TRP A 85 12.52 7.23 -4.39
N LEU A 86 12.21 7.81 -3.22
CA LEU A 86 11.56 9.11 -3.10
C LEU A 86 12.47 10.28 -3.49
N SER A 87 13.78 10.13 -3.43
CA SER A 87 14.72 11.19 -3.78
C SER A 87 14.52 11.69 -5.21
N GLU A 88 14.18 10.79 -6.12
CA GLU A 88 13.96 11.05 -7.55
C GLU A 88 12.56 11.62 -7.87
N VAL A 89 11.66 11.61 -6.92
CA VAL A 89 10.32 12.20 -7.11
C VAL A 89 10.44 13.73 -7.15
N PRO A 90 9.82 14.42 -8.13
CA PRO A 90 9.85 15.88 -8.21
C PRO A 90 9.45 16.56 -6.90
N GLN A 91 10.12 17.65 -6.56
CA GLN A 91 9.95 18.32 -5.28
C GLN A 91 8.51 18.83 -5.05
N ASP A 92 7.84 19.27 -6.08
CA ASP A 92 6.45 19.74 -6.02
C ASP A 92 5.45 18.62 -5.71
N VAL A 93 5.80 17.36 -6.02
CA VAL A 93 5.03 16.17 -5.64
C VAL A 93 5.40 15.73 -4.23
N LYS A 94 6.69 15.49 -3.94
CA LYS A 94 7.12 14.90 -2.67
C LYS A 94 7.07 15.81 -1.46
N LYS A 95 7.10 17.12 -1.61
CA LYS A 95 7.10 18.09 -0.48
C LYS A 95 5.89 17.98 0.45
N HIS A 96 4.83 17.34 0.00
CA HIS A 96 3.60 17.12 0.77
C HIS A 96 3.57 15.77 1.48
N ILE A 97 4.51 14.89 1.18
CA ILE A 97 4.53 13.51 1.71
C ILE A 97 5.26 13.49 3.04
N LYS A 98 4.55 13.06 4.07
CA LYS A 98 5.15 12.69 5.36
C LYS A 98 5.46 11.21 5.34
N THR A 99 6.63 10.86 5.86
CA THR A 99 7.04 9.46 6.01
C THR A 99 7.13 9.10 7.49
N ASP A 100 6.75 7.87 7.83
CA ASP A 100 6.87 7.31 9.17
C ASP A 100 7.67 6.01 9.09
N PHE A 101 8.94 6.07 9.52
CA PHE A 101 9.85 4.95 9.46
C PHE A 101 10.35 4.54 10.85
N PRO A 102 10.44 3.24 11.16
CA PRO A 102 9.95 2.11 10.36
C PRO A 102 8.43 1.98 10.36
N GLY A 103 7.71 2.80 11.09
CA GLY A 103 6.27 2.77 11.23
C GLY A 103 5.74 1.55 11.98
N ASN A 104 4.48 1.24 11.77
CA ASN A 104 3.83 0.07 12.33
C ASN A 104 3.17 -0.75 11.22
N PRO A 105 3.18 -2.09 11.33
CA PRO A 105 2.55 -2.94 10.32
C PRO A 105 1.03 -2.71 10.27
N GLY A 106 0.51 -2.51 9.07
CA GLY A 106 -0.93 -2.44 8.82
C GLY A 106 -1.56 -3.82 8.98
N GLY A 107 -2.60 -3.91 9.79
CA GLY A 107 -3.28 -5.18 10.08
C GLY A 107 -4.57 -5.40 9.30
N GLY A 108 -4.88 -4.57 8.34
CA GLY A 108 -6.12 -4.59 7.56
C GLY A 108 -6.41 -3.22 6.96
N GLY A 109 -7.63 -3.05 6.45
CA GLY A 109 -8.13 -1.78 5.92
C GLY A 109 -7.90 -1.59 4.43
N THR A 110 -6.92 -2.26 3.81
CA THR A 110 -6.73 -2.31 2.36
C THR A 110 -5.70 -3.37 1.97
N ASP A 111 -5.59 -3.71 0.70
CA ASP A 111 -4.94 -4.89 0.13
C ASP A 111 -3.45 -5.02 0.41
N HIS A 112 -2.70 -3.92 0.66
CA HIS A 112 -1.29 -4.01 1.07
C HIS A 112 -1.08 -4.88 2.31
N ALA A 113 -2.10 -4.93 3.20
CA ALA A 113 -2.02 -5.69 4.44
C ALA A 113 -1.87 -7.20 4.21
N SER A 114 -2.38 -7.74 3.11
CA SER A 114 -2.18 -9.15 2.72
C SER A 114 -0.70 -9.44 2.45
N PHE A 115 -0.01 -8.53 1.80
CA PHE A 115 1.41 -8.63 1.49
C PHE A 115 2.29 -8.39 2.73
N VAL A 116 1.94 -7.39 3.57
CA VAL A 116 2.63 -7.15 4.86
C VAL A 116 2.55 -8.39 5.73
N ALA A 117 1.40 -9.06 5.80
CA ALA A 117 1.22 -10.31 6.54
C ALA A 117 2.15 -11.43 6.02
N ALA A 118 2.38 -11.47 4.71
CA ALA A 118 3.32 -12.39 4.07
C ALA A 118 4.80 -11.96 4.20
N GLY A 119 5.08 -10.84 4.86
CA GLY A 119 6.44 -10.32 5.04
C GLY A 119 7.02 -9.62 3.82
N VAL A 120 6.17 -9.13 2.93
CA VAL A 120 6.57 -8.32 1.76
C VAL A 120 6.51 -6.85 2.11
N PRO A 121 7.54 -6.04 1.79
CA PRO A 121 7.47 -4.59 1.89
C PRO A 121 6.32 -4.05 1.02
N ALA A 122 5.21 -3.68 1.66
CA ALA A 122 4.01 -3.25 0.97
C ALA A 122 3.48 -1.96 1.62
N PHE A 123 3.44 -0.89 0.85
CA PHE A 123 3.22 0.46 1.33
C PHE A 123 1.87 1.00 0.88
N ASN A 124 1.09 1.49 1.84
CA ASN A 124 -0.11 2.24 1.53
C ASN A 124 0.25 3.70 1.23
N LEU A 125 -0.13 4.15 0.05
CA LEU A 125 -0.01 5.54 -0.40
C LEU A 125 -1.25 6.30 0.09
N SER A 126 -1.20 6.81 1.32
CA SER A 126 -2.36 7.43 1.97
C SER A 126 -2.65 8.81 1.38
N ALA A 127 -3.85 8.99 0.88
CA ALA A 127 -4.29 10.22 0.23
C ALA A 127 -4.76 11.30 1.21
N LEU A 128 -4.69 12.55 0.78
CA LEU A 128 -5.34 13.69 1.44
C LEU A 128 -6.85 13.48 1.45
N ASP A 129 -7.48 13.77 2.58
CA ASP A 129 -8.84 13.35 2.86
C ASP A 129 -9.90 14.05 2.00
N TRP A 130 -9.78 15.27 1.58
CA TRP A 130 -10.84 15.97 0.82
C TRP A 130 -12.29 15.63 1.27
N ALA A 131 -12.50 15.47 2.58
CA ALA A 131 -13.76 15.03 3.18
C ALA A 131 -14.23 13.61 2.75
N TYR A 132 -13.32 12.78 2.24
CA TYR A 132 -13.62 11.43 1.78
C TYR A 132 -14.32 10.59 2.83
N TRP A 133 -13.74 10.50 4.04
CA TRP A 133 -14.28 9.65 5.11
C TRP A 133 -15.65 10.07 5.63
N ASN A 134 -15.97 11.36 5.54
CA ASN A 134 -17.21 11.90 6.10
C ASN A 134 -18.30 12.10 5.05
N TYR A 135 -17.97 12.02 3.77
CA TYR A 135 -18.91 12.43 2.72
C TYR A 135 -19.07 11.43 1.58
N THR A 136 -17.98 10.86 1.06
CA THR A 136 -18.06 9.99 -0.13
C THR A 136 -17.82 8.51 0.16
N TRP A 137 -16.98 8.20 1.15
CA TRP A 137 -16.62 6.82 1.47
C TRP A 137 -17.84 5.95 1.79
N HIS A 138 -18.00 4.84 1.05
CA HIS A 138 -19.12 3.89 1.17
C HIS A 138 -20.52 4.53 0.98
N THR A 139 -20.61 5.57 0.17
CA THR A 139 -21.86 6.23 -0.15
C THR A 139 -22.12 6.32 -1.66
N ASN A 140 -23.37 6.61 -2.04
CA ASN A 140 -23.72 6.90 -3.42
C ASN A 140 -23.28 8.31 -3.89
N LEU A 141 -22.60 9.06 -3.02
CA LEU A 141 -22.00 10.35 -3.36
C LEU A 141 -20.58 10.23 -3.89
N ASP A 142 -19.99 9.02 -3.90
CA ASP A 142 -18.69 8.73 -4.52
C ASP A 142 -18.83 8.68 -6.05
N THR A 143 -18.89 9.85 -6.64
CA THR A 143 -19.16 10.07 -8.05
C THR A 143 -17.99 10.77 -8.74
N HIS A 144 -17.95 10.72 -10.08
CA HIS A 144 -16.85 11.21 -10.90
C HIS A 144 -16.50 12.69 -10.65
N ASP A 145 -17.46 13.53 -10.31
CA ASP A 145 -17.27 14.97 -10.01
C ASP A 145 -16.46 15.22 -8.73
N LYS A 146 -16.21 14.19 -7.92
CA LYS A 146 -15.36 14.28 -6.72
C LYS A 146 -13.87 14.08 -7.02
N ILE A 147 -13.52 13.76 -8.27
CA ILE A 147 -12.12 13.52 -8.64
C ILE A 147 -11.35 14.84 -8.68
N VAL A 148 -10.24 14.88 -7.94
CA VAL A 148 -9.27 15.97 -7.96
C VAL A 148 -8.15 15.60 -8.93
N PHE A 149 -8.29 15.98 -10.21
CA PHE A 149 -7.41 15.53 -11.29
C PHE A 149 -5.95 15.92 -11.11
N ASP A 150 -5.65 17.08 -10.55
CA ASP A 150 -4.25 17.48 -10.31
C ASP A 150 -3.59 16.62 -9.24
N ASP A 151 -4.33 16.27 -8.20
CA ASP A 151 -3.84 15.34 -7.17
C ASP A 151 -3.67 13.93 -7.75
N LEU A 152 -4.58 13.50 -8.63
CA LEU A 152 -4.48 12.22 -9.31
C LEU A 152 -3.22 12.14 -10.20
N ARG A 153 -2.89 13.20 -10.94
CA ARG A 153 -1.65 13.30 -11.72
C ARG A 153 -0.41 13.18 -10.84
N ASN A 154 -0.39 13.86 -9.70
CA ASN A 154 0.70 13.73 -8.72
C ASN A 154 0.88 12.29 -8.26
N ASN A 155 -0.23 11.57 -8.00
CA ASN A 155 -0.18 10.18 -7.57
C ASN A 155 0.33 9.26 -8.69
N VAL A 156 -0.02 9.52 -9.95
CA VAL A 156 0.51 8.77 -11.11
C VAL A 156 2.02 8.96 -11.22
N ILE A 157 2.51 10.20 -11.11
CA ILE A 157 3.95 10.50 -11.17
C ILE A 157 4.69 9.80 -10.04
N LEU A 158 4.19 9.94 -8.81
CA LEU A 158 4.75 9.26 -7.63
C LEU A 158 4.83 7.76 -7.84
N THR A 159 3.71 7.12 -8.19
CA THR A 159 3.63 5.67 -8.35
C THR A 159 4.54 5.16 -9.46
N ALA A 160 4.58 5.85 -10.60
CA ALA A 160 5.44 5.46 -11.71
C ALA A 160 6.92 5.53 -11.33
N ILE A 161 7.35 6.60 -10.64
CA ILE A 161 8.75 6.74 -10.20
C ILE A 161 9.09 5.71 -9.14
N LEU A 162 8.23 5.48 -8.15
CA LEU A 162 8.48 4.46 -7.11
C LEU A 162 8.58 3.06 -7.74
N ALA A 163 7.69 2.70 -8.66
CA ALA A 163 7.74 1.42 -9.34
C ALA A 163 8.99 1.28 -10.23
N PHE A 164 9.38 2.34 -10.94
CA PHE A 164 10.60 2.39 -11.71
C PHE A 164 11.83 2.18 -10.82
N LYS A 165 11.99 2.99 -9.77
CA LYS A 165 13.14 2.92 -8.86
C LYS A 165 13.23 1.57 -8.15
N ALA A 166 12.13 1.05 -7.65
CA ALA A 166 12.10 -0.28 -7.04
C ALA A 166 12.46 -1.38 -8.03
N SER A 167 12.13 -1.22 -9.32
CA SER A 167 12.50 -2.21 -10.35
C SER A 167 13.98 -2.15 -10.75
N GLU A 168 14.59 -0.96 -10.68
CA GLU A 168 16.00 -0.72 -11.04
C GLU A 168 16.97 -0.95 -9.89
N ASP A 169 16.51 -0.89 -8.65
CA ASP A 169 17.35 -1.05 -7.47
C ASP A 169 18.12 -2.39 -7.54
N GLU A 170 19.44 -2.34 -7.38
CA GLU A 170 20.26 -3.54 -7.41
C GLU A 170 20.03 -4.42 -6.20
N ASP A 171 19.76 -3.79 -5.06
CA ASP A 171 19.50 -4.46 -3.81
C ASP A 171 18.05 -4.92 -3.68
N LYS A 172 17.84 -6.01 -2.98
CA LYS A 172 16.52 -6.46 -2.58
C LYS A 172 16.09 -5.72 -1.32
N ALA A 173 14.91 -5.11 -1.34
CA ALA A 173 14.35 -4.44 -0.18
C ALA A 173 14.32 -5.39 1.03
N SER A 174 14.91 -4.94 2.13
CA SER A 174 14.99 -5.73 3.36
C SER A 174 13.59 -6.04 3.90
N ARG A 175 13.42 -7.27 4.38
CA ARG A 175 12.20 -7.75 5.03
C ARG A 175 12.35 -7.87 6.54
N GLU A 176 13.41 -7.30 7.11
CA GLU A 176 13.61 -7.29 8.54
C GLU A 176 12.49 -6.55 9.25
N LYS A 177 11.94 -7.19 10.28
CA LYS A 177 10.75 -6.72 10.99
C LYS A 177 11.13 -6.11 12.33
N ARG A 178 10.56 -4.95 12.66
CA ARG A 178 10.69 -4.42 14.01
C ARG A 178 10.06 -5.36 15.03
N VAL A 179 10.66 -5.43 16.20
CA VAL A 179 10.07 -6.12 17.33
C VAL A 179 8.89 -5.30 17.83
N MET A 180 7.72 -5.93 17.87
CA MET A 180 6.52 -5.27 18.39
C MET A 180 6.47 -5.40 19.91
N PRO A 181 6.03 -4.35 20.63
CA PRO A 181 5.92 -4.41 22.08
C PRO A 181 4.96 -5.52 22.50
N GLU A 182 5.28 -6.20 23.60
CA GLU A 182 4.38 -7.16 24.20
C GLU A 182 3.06 -6.52 24.63
N ARG A 183 2.03 -7.35 24.74
CA ARG A 183 0.74 -6.92 25.25
C ARG A 183 0.88 -6.53 26.71
N VAL A 184 0.56 -5.28 27.03
CA VAL A 184 0.51 -4.80 28.42
C VAL A 184 -0.93 -4.61 28.88
N LYS A 185 -1.18 -4.80 30.17
CA LYS A 185 -2.49 -4.49 30.74
C LYS A 185 -2.68 -2.97 30.84
N ASN A 186 -3.85 -2.49 30.47
CA ASN A 186 -4.23 -1.12 30.72
C ASN A 186 -4.27 -0.89 32.24
N PRO A 187 -3.48 0.05 32.80
CA PRO A 187 -3.38 0.23 34.24
C PRO A 187 -4.70 0.67 34.90
N ARG A 188 -5.61 1.30 34.14
CA ARG A 188 -6.91 1.75 34.66
C ARG A 188 -7.99 0.67 34.62
N THR A 189 -7.99 -0.16 33.58
CA THR A 189 -9.08 -1.10 33.33
C THR A 189 -8.70 -2.57 33.58
N GLY A 190 -7.42 -2.87 33.80
CA GLY A 190 -6.90 -4.21 33.94
C GLY A 190 -7.02 -5.06 32.65
N LYS A 191 -7.66 -4.55 31.60
CA LYS A 191 -7.83 -5.27 30.33
C LYS A 191 -6.53 -5.25 29.55
N MET A 192 -6.22 -6.37 28.87
CA MET A 192 -5.09 -6.42 27.95
C MET A 192 -5.29 -5.41 26.82
N MET A 193 -4.35 -4.48 26.68
CA MET A 193 -4.35 -3.60 25.52
C MET A 193 -4.02 -4.44 24.28
N ARG A 194 -4.69 -4.16 23.17
CA ARG A 194 -4.37 -4.82 21.90
C ARG A 194 -2.93 -4.40 21.52
N SER A 195 -2.00 -5.34 21.61
CA SER A 195 -0.73 -5.19 20.90
C SER A 195 -1.05 -5.23 19.41
N ARG A 196 -0.61 -4.22 18.66
CA ARG A 196 -0.55 -4.32 17.20
C ARG A 196 0.68 -5.16 16.84
N GLY A 197 0.59 -6.47 17.06
CA GLY A 197 1.59 -7.40 16.56
C GLY A 197 1.63 -7.40 15.04
N TRP A 198 2.61 -8.11 14.48
CA TRP A 198 2.63 -8.36 13.04
C TRP A 198 1.34 -9.08 12.62
N PRO A 199 0.74 -8.66 11.49
CA PRO A 199 -0.44 -9.33 10.98
C PRO A 199 -0.09 -10.76 10.59
N SER A 200 -1.00 -11.70 10.84
CA SER A 200 -0.90 -13.08 10.36
C SER A 200 -1.51 -13.19 8.96
N ILE A 201 -0.97 -14.09 8.15
CA ILE A 201 -1.59 -14.48 6.88
C ILE A 201 -2.98 -15.02 7.17
N ARG A 202 -3.97 -14.50 6.46
CA ARG A 202 -5.36 -14.98 6.52
C ARG A 202 -5.72 -15.62 5.19
N LYS A 203 -6.46 -16.73 5.25
CA LYS A 203 -6.97 -17.39 4.04
C LYS A 203 -8.04 -16.52 3.37
N PRO A 204 -8.12 -16.52 2.05
CA PRO A 204 -9.23 -15.92 1.33
C PRO A 204 -10.51 -16.70 1.61
N ASN A 205 -11.64 -16.01 1.60
CA ASN A 205 -12.94 -16.67 1.59
C ASN A 205 -13.29 -17.01 0.13
N ARG A 206 -13.31 -18.28 -0.20
CA ARG A 206 -13.57 -18.79 -1.57
C ARG A 206 -15.01 -19.27 -1.77
N ASP A 207 -15.82 -19.34 -0.71
CA ASP A 207 -17.20 -19.83 -0.75
C ASP A 207 -18.26 -18.74 -0.96
N GLY A 208 -17.83 -17.49 -1.10
CA GLY A 208 -18.71 -16.35 -1.33
C GLY A 208 -19.48 -15.88 -0.08
N THR A 209 -19.30 -16.53 1.07
CA THR A 209 -19.84 -16.03 2.33
C THR A 209 -18.90 -14.95 2.87
N GLY A 210 -19.33 -13.69 2.87
CA GLY A 210 -18.52 -12.60 3.39
C GLY A 210 -18.03 -12.90 4.81
N SER A 211 -16.78 -12.50 5.12
CA SER A 211 -16.31 -12.53 6.50
C SER A 211 -17.18 -11.58 7.34
N LYS A 212 -18.01 -12.14 8.19
CA LYS A 212 -18.75 -11.42 9.22
C LYS A 212 -17.81 -10.85 10.28
#